data_f5a064690b03f0cc946a076c518bec37
#
_entry.id   f5a064690b03f0cc946a076c518bec37
#
_cell.length_a   1.000
_cell.length_b   1.000
_cell.length_c   1.000
_cell.angle_alpha   90.00
_cell.angle_beta   90.00
_cell.angle_gamma   90.00
#
_symmetry.space_group_name_H-M   'P 1'
#
loop_
_entity.id
_entity.type
_entity.pdbx_description
1 polymer ?
#
loop_
_entity_poly.entity_id
_entity_poly.type
_entity_poly.pdbx_seq_one_letter_code
_entity_poly.pdbx_strand_id
1 'polypeptide(L)'
;AWISSNGSRGANGADSTAATAAATDGTSGDLRTFTETLLKDAILDAFVDGGEPDLILLGGSNKQIFSGFTGRSISQLIVGAGKVDGAANLYASDFGDLKVVPNRTMRTRDVYVVDTSKVAVAYLRAFEPQEMGRVGDAVTRDIISEFTLEMRAPDAHALIADTNG
;
A
#
# COMPACT_ATOMS: atom_id res chain seq x y z
N ALA A 1 -2.86 -2.67 -13.47
CA ALA A 1 -4.04 -2.66 -12.63
C ALA A 1 -3.77 -1.71 -11.46
N TRP A 2 -4.71 -0.85 -11.17
CA TRP A 2 -4.59 0.17 -10.14
C TRP A 2 -5.77 0.04 -9.18
N ILE A 3 -5.56 0.43 -7.93
CA ILE A 3 -6.61 0.55 -6.93
C ILE A 3 -7.41 1.83 -7.27
N SER A 4 -8.25 1.76 -8.27
CA SER A 4 -8.99 2.94 -8.76
C SER A 4 -10.44 2.94 -8.36
N SER A 5 -11.08 1.80 -8.24
CA SER A 5 -12.50 1.68 -7.89
C SER A 5 -12.78 2.05 -6.44
N ASN A 6 -11.86 1.73 -5.51
CA ASN A 6 -11.97 2.07 -4.09
C ASN A 6 -10.98 3.17 -3.69
N GLY A 7 -10.83 4.16 -4.55
CA GLY A 7 -10.01 5.33 -4.32
C GLY A 7 -10.79 6.43 -3.59
N SER A 8 -10.46 6.71 -2.34
CA SER A 8 -10.98 7.86 -1.61
C SER A 8 -10.03 9.03 -1.74
N ARG A 9 -10.45 10.10 -2.42
CA ARG A 9 -9.65 11.31 -2.68
C ARG A 9 -10.24 12.55 -2.02
N GLY A 10 -9.43 13.59 -1.90
CA GLY A 10 -9.88 14.91 -1.53
C GLY A 10 -10.79 15.53 -2.60
N ALA A 11 -11.46 16.62 -2.26
CA ALA A 11 -12.29 17.36 -3.22
C ALA A 11 -11.46 17.73 -4.47
N ASN A 12 -12.09 17.75 -5.63
CA ASN A 12 -11.47 18.02 -6.94
C ASN A 12 -10.42 16.97 -7.39
N GLY A 13 -10.20 15.89 -6.64
CA GLY A 13 -9.37 14.76 -7.04
C GLY A 13 -10.14 13.80 -7.96
N ALA A 14 -9.40 13.11 -8.84
CA ALA A 14 -9.95 12.06 -9.69
C ALA A 14 -9.02 10.86 -9.71
N ASP A 15 -9.61 9.66 -9.77
CA ASP A 15 -8.86 8.43 -9.90
C ASP A 15 -8.32 8.26 -11.33
N SER A 16 -7.22 7.52 -11.45
CA SER A 16 -6.74 7.14 -12.76
C SER A 16 -7.73 6.20 -13.43
N THR A 17 -8.05 6.45 -14.69
CA THR A 17 -8.90 5.56 -15.45
C THR A 17 -8.12 4.33 -15.90
N ALA A 18 -8.76 3.15 -15.79
CA ALA A 18 -8.11 1.88 -16.07
C ALA A 18 -7.65 1.74 -17.54
N ALA A 19 -6.44 1.32 -17.69
CA ALA A 19 -5.86 0.37 -18.67
C ALA A 19 -6.51 0.25 -20.07
N THR A 20 -6.91 1.32 -20.69
CA THR A 20 -7.02 1.39 -22.15
C THR A 20 -5.88 2.26 -22.68
N ALA A 21 -5.63 2.24 -24.01
CA ALA A 21 -4.58 3.04 -24.64
C ALA A 21 -4.66 4.57 -24.37
N ALA A 22 -5.70 5.02 -23.70
CA ALA A 22 -5.94 6.40 -23.26
C ALA A 22 -6.09 6.48 -21.73
N ALA A 23 -5.30 5.72 -20.97
CA ALA A 23 -5.28 5.81 -19.52
C ALA A 23 -4.95 7.26 -19.09
N THR A 24 -5.78 7.84 -18.25
CA THR A 24 -5.55 9.17 -17.68
C THR A 24 -4.97 9.01 -16.29
N ASP A 25 -3.88 9.70 -16.01
CA ASP A 25 -3.33 9.75 -14.65
C ASP A 25 -4.34 10.38 -13.69
N GLY A 26 -4.39 9.84 -12.47
CA GLY A 26 -5.23 10.41 -11.43
C GLY A 26 -4.82 11.85 -11.08
N THR A 27 -5.79 12.69 -10.79
CA THR A 27 -5.56 14.07 -10.37
C THR A 27 -5.57 14.17 -8.85
N SER A 28 -4.56 14.82 -8.27
CA SER A 28 -4.55 15.10 -6.83
C SER A 28 -5.71 16.02 -6.46
N GLY A 29 -6.41 15.69 -5.38
CA GLY A 29 -7.45 16.53 -4.81
C GLY A 29 -6.93 17.49 -3.75
N ASP A 30 -7.84 18.20 -3.12
CA ASP A 30 -7.55 19.07 -1.99
C ASP A 30 -7.07 18.23 -0.80
N LEU A 31 -6.06 18.76 -0.08
CA LEU A 31 -5.52 18.06 1.08
C LEU A 31 -6.53 17.98 2.21
N ARG A 32 -6.66 16.81 2.79
CA ARG A 32 -7.56 16.53 3.93
C ARG A 32 -6.84 15.81 5.06
N THR A 33 -7.35 15.98 6.26
CA THR A 33 -6.77 15.30 7.42
C THR A 33 -7.07 13.80 7.35
N PHE A 34 -6.05 12.98 7.56
CA PHE A 34 -6.23 11.53 7.71
C PHE A 34 -6.96 11.25 9.02
N THR A 35 -8.10 10.60 8.94
CA THR A 35 -8.98 10.28 10.08
C THR A 35 -9.26 8.79 10.15
N GLU A 36 -9.61 8.32 11.34
CA GLU A 36 -10.03 6.92 11.53
C GLU A 36 -11.29 6.57 10.72
N THR A 37 -12.20 7.54 10.52
CA THR A 37 -13.41 7.34 9.70
C THR A 37 -13.05 7.03 8.26
N LEU A 38 -12.11 7.78 7.66
CA LEU A 38 -11.65 7.52 6.29
C LEU A 38 -11.02 6.13 6.15
N LEU A 39 -10.32 5.68 7.20
CA LEU A 39 -9.74 4.34 7.20
C LEU A 39 -10.82 3.26 7.28
N LYS A 40 -11.83 3.44 8.13
CA LYS A 40 -12.95 2.50 8.26
C LYS A 40 -13.76 2.41 6.98
N ASP A 41 -14.04 3.53 6.34
CA ASP A 41 -14.76 3.58 5.06
C ASP A 41 -13.98 2.83 3.97
N ALA A 42 -12.66 3.05 3.88
CA ALA A 42 -11.82 2.35 2.92
C ALA A 42 -11.75 0.83 3.15
N ILE A 43 -11.72 0.39 4.41
CA ILE A 43 -11.75 -1.04 4.75
C ILE A 43 -13.11 -1.65 4.39
N LEU A 44 -14.20 -0.91 4.67
CA LEU A 44 -15.56 -1.34 4.33
C LEU A 44 -15.72 -1.50 2.81
N ASP A 45 -15.25 -0.53 2.02
CA ASP A 45 -15.35 -0.57 0.56
C ASP A 45 -14.61 -1.79 0.01
N ALA A 46 -13.36 -2.02 0.46
CA ALA A 46 -12.60 -3.21 0.05
C ALA A 46 -13.30 -4.52 0.45
N PHE A 47 -13.92 -4.58 1.63
CA PHE A 47 -14.63 -5.78 2.10
C PHE A 47 -15.92 -6.03 1.30
N VAL A 48 -16.68 -4.99 0.98
CA VAL A 48 -17.93 -5.10 0.18
C VAL A 48 -17.63 -5.65 -1.21
N ASP A 49 -16.48 -5.28 -1.80
CA ASP A 49 -16.03 -5.76 -3.10
C ASP A 49 -15.29 -7.12 -3.06
N GLY A 50 -15.38 -7.80 -1.93
CA GLY A 50 -14.88 -9.19 -1.78
C GLY A 50 -13.40 -9.28 -1.46
N GLY A 51 -12.79 -8.24 -0.92
CA GLY A 51 -11.45 -8.23 -0.36
C GLY A 51 -11.42 -8.64 1.12
N GLU A 52 -10.30 -9.20 1.54
CA GLU A 52 -9.95 -9.42 2.94
C GLU A 52 -8.64 -8.68 3.25
N PRO A 53 -8.69 -7.35 3.40
CA PRO A 53 -7.48 -6.56 3.60
C PRO A 53 -6.80 -6.94 4.92
N ASP A 54 -5.50 -7.19 4.85
CA ASP A 54 -4.67 -7.60 5.98
C ASP A 54 -3.50 -6.65 6.24
N LEU A 55 -3.23 -5.73 5.31
CA LEU A 55 -2.08 -4.85 5.36
C LEU A 55 -2.46 -3.39 5.10
N ILE A 56 -2.01 -2.50 5.98
CA ILE A 56 -2.06 -1.06 5.79
C ILE A 56 -0.64 -0.55 5.55
N LEU A 57 -0.40 0.05 4.38
CA LEU A 57 0.86 0.72 4.04
C LEU A 57 0.65 2.23 4.09
N LEU A 58 1.53 2.93 4.78
CA LEU A 58 1.44 4.38 4.94
C LEU A 58 2.82 5.04 5.09
N GLY A 59 2.88 6.34 4.79
CA GLY A 59 4.07 7.14 4.99
C GLY A 59 4.34 7.46 6.46
N GLY A 60 5.51 7.99 6.77
CA GLY A 60 5.92 8.28 8.15
C GLY A 60 4.98 9.25 8.88
N SER A 61 4.54 10.32 8.22
CA SER A 61 3.63 11.31 8.80
C SER A 61 2.26 10.72 9.12
N ASN A 62 1.67 9.99 8.16
CA ASN A 62 0.40 9.30 8.36
C ASN A 62 0.49 8.22 9.45
N LYS A 63 1.68 7.62 9.65
CA LYS A 63 1.92 6.67 10.73
C LYS A 63 1.84 7.33 12.11
N GLN A 64 2.35 8.54 12.23
CA GLN A 64 2.24 9.30 13.49
C GLN A 64 0.78 9.68 13.79
N ILE A 65 0.03 10.10 12.78
CA ILE A 65 -1.40 10.39 12.91
C ILE A 65 -2.17 9.13 13.28
N PHE A 66 -1.89 8.01 12.59
CA PHE A 66 -2.50 6.71 12.90
C PHE A 66 -2.26 6.27 14.35
N SER A 67 -1.06 6.46 14.87
CA SER A 67 -0.74 6.12 16.27
C SER A 67 -1.50 6.97 17.29
N GLY A 68 -2.06 8.10 16.86
CA GLY A 68 -2.95 8.96 17.65
C GLY A 68 -4.42 8.55 17.62
N PHE A 69 -4.82 7.57 16.80
CA PHE A 69 -6.20 7.10 16.76
C PHE A 69 -6.57 6.40 18.08
N THR A 70 -7.66 6.84 18.70
CA THR A 70 -8.07 6.40 20.04
C THR A 70 -9.02 5.21 20.06
N GLY A 71 -9.47 4.75 18.88
CA GLY A 71 -10.51 3.73 18.77
C GLY A 71 -10.04 2.32 19.11
N ARG A 72 -9.50 1.59 18.14
CA ARG A 72 -9.13 0.16 18.26
C ARG A 72 -7.66 -0.12 17.92
N SER A 73 -6.82 0.90 17.96
CA SER A 73 -5.39 0.66 17.89
C SER A 73 -4.94 -0.02 19.19
N ILE A 74 -4.66 -1.31 19.10
CA ILE A 74 -4.05 -2.03 20.21
C ILE A 74 -2.62 -1.51 20.34
N SER A 75 -2.47 -0.47 21.13
CA SER A 75 -1.20 -0.19 21.78
C SER A 75 -0.98 -1.36 22.73
N GLN A 76 -0.17 -2.32 22.35
CA GLN A 76 0.30 -3.30 23.30
C GLN A 76 1.11 -2.56 24.35
N LEU A 77 0.43 -2.17 25.40
CA LEU A 77 1.05 -1.68 26.61
C LEU A 77 1.78 -2.86 27.26
N ILE A 78 2.94 -3.21 26.71
CA ILE A 78 3.89 -4.04 27.42
C ILE A 78 4.47 -3.13 28.50
N VAL A 79 3.78 -3.06 29.64
CA VAL A 79 4.28 -2.43 30.84
C VAL A 79 5.39 -3.32 31.39
N GLY A 80 6.57 -3.16 30.85
CA GLY A 80 7.80 -3.74 31.32
C GLY A 80 8.88 -2.67 31.37
N ALA A 81 9.24 -2.25 32.58
CA ALA A 81 10.44 -1.46 32.86
C ALA A 81 10.64 -0.17 32.03
N GLY A 82 9.83 0.85 32.25
CA GLY A 82 10.17 2.24 31.90
C GLY A 82 10.17 2.58 30.41
N LYS A 83 9.59 1.77 29.54
CA LYS A 83 9.45 2.02 28.12
C LYS A 83 8.04 2.51 27.82
N VAL A 84 7.93 3.72 27.27
CA VAL A 84 6.66 4.24 26.73
C VAL A 84 6.53 3.77 25.28
N ASP A 85 5.59 2.89 25.00
CA ASP A 85 5.34 2.40 23.64
C ASP A 85 4.14 3.17 23.05
N GLY A 86 4.44 4.17 22.23
CA GLY A 86 3.46 5.02 21.55
C GLY A 86 3.15 4.58 20.10
N ALA A 87 3.61 3.40 19.67
CA ALA A 87 3.46 2.96 18.29
C ALA A 87 2.38 1.87 18.15
N ALA A 88 1.35 2.14 17.37
CA ALA A 88 0.36 1.14 16.97
C ALA A 88 0.82 0.43 15.69
N ASN A 89 1.01 -0.88 15.72
CA ASN A 89 1.42 -1.70 14.57
C ASN A 89 0.33 -2.67 14.10
N LEU A 90 -0.76 -2.74 14.82
CA LEU A 90 -1.92 -3.56 14.51
C LEU A 90 -3.18 -2.72 14.65
N TYR A 91 -4.09 -2.87 13.72
CA TYR A 91 -5.41 -2.27 13.76
C TYR A 91 -6.47 -3.35 13.74
N ALA A 92 -7.20 -3.50 14.84
CA ALA A 92 -8.34 -4.42 14.91
C ALA A 92 -9.57 -3.72 14.35
N SER A 93 -9.98 -4.10 13.14
CA SER A 93 -11.22 -3.65 12.51
C SER A 93 -12.37 -4.61 12.78
N ASP A 94 -13.59 -4.23 12.36
CA ASP A 94 -14.76 -5.12 12.43
C ASP A 94 -14.66 -6.27 11.41
N PHE A 95 -13.74 -6.18 10.44
CA PHE A 95 -13.57 -7.13 9.34
C PHE A 95 -12.28 -7.97 9.47
N GLY A 96 -11.47 -7.73 10.49
CA GLY A 96 -10.23 -8.47 10.74
C GLY A 96 -9.12 -7.59 11.30
N ASP A 97 -8.00 -8.22 11.57
CA ASP A 97 -6.82 -7.56 12.10
C ASP A 97 -5.88 -7.15 10.96
N LEU A 98 -5.62 -5.86 10.82
CA LEU A 98 -4.74 -5.31 9.79
C LEU A 98 -3.38 -4.93 10.39
N LYS A 99 -2.33 -5.41 9.76
CA LYS A 99 -0.95 -5.04 10.09
C LYS A 99 -0.63 -3.68 9.50
N VAL A 100 -0.08 -2.78 10.30
CA VAL A 100 0.28 -1.42 9.88
C VAL A 100 1.79 -1.31 9.71
N VAL A 101 2.22 -1.07 8.47
CA VAL A 101 3.64 -1.02 8.10
C VAL A 101 3.98 0.35 7.52
N PRO A 102 4.87 1.12 8.15
CA PRO A 102 5.37 2.36 7.56
C PRO A 102 6.33 2.06 6.41
N ASN A 103 6.16 2.75 5.29
CA ASN A 103 7.04 2.64 4.14
C ASN A 103 7.68 4.01 3.84
N ARG A 104 9.01 4.04 3.83
CA ARG A 104 9.80 5.26 3.60
C ARG A 104 9.71 5.79 2.17
N THR A 105 9.55 4.91 1.21
CA THR A 105 9.53 5.27 -0.21
C THR A 105 8.13 5.60 -0.72
N MET A 106 7.14 5.44 0.14
CA MET A 106 5.76 5.72 -0.19
C MET A 106 5.48 7.22 -0.22
N ARG A 107 4.58 7.63 -1.08
CA ARG A 107 4.11 9.01 -1.14
C ARG A 107 3.46 9.40 0.20
N THR A 108 3.81 10.54 0.75
CA THR A 108 3.39 10.97 2.10
C THR A 108 1.87 11.21 2.21
N ARG A 109 1.22 11.44 1.09
CA ARG A 109 -0.22 11.76 1.01
C ARG A 109 -1.13 10.55 0.88
N ASP A 110 -0.56 9.36 0.70
CA ASP A 110 -1.33 8.17 0.35
C ASP A 110 -1.27 7.14 1.48
N VAL A 111 -2.38 6.42 1.67
CA VAL A 111 -2.49 5.26 2.54
C VAL A 111 -3.11 4.14 1.73
N TYR A 112 -2.44 3.00 1.66
CA TYR A 112 -2.94 1.81 0.96
C TYR A 112 -3.46 0.79 1.94
N VAL A 113 -4.64 0.27 1.66
CA VAL A 113 -5.25 -0.87 2.34
C VAL A 113 -5.23 -2.02 1.35
N VAL A 114 -4.50 -3.07 1.65
CA VAL A 114 -4.14 -4.12 0.70
C VAL A 114 -4.48 -5.50 1.24
N ASP A 115 -5.04 -6.33 0.38
CA ASP A 115 -5.16 -7.78 0.57
C ASP A 115 -3.92 -8.45 -0.02
N THR A 116 -3.01 -8.93 0.81
CA THR A 116 -1.73 -9.51 0.36
C THR A 116 -1.91 -10.81 -0.39
N SER A 117 -3.02 -11.51 -0.22
CA SER A 117 -3.31 -12.77 -0.94
C SER A 117 -3.50 -12.55 -2.45
N LYS A 118 -3.87 -11.33 -2.84
CA LYS A 118 -4.18 -10.96 -4.23
C LYS A 118 -3.06 -10.16 -4.89
N VAL A 119 -1.91 -10.02 -4.22
CA VAL A 119 -0.74 -9.33 -4.77
C VAL A 119 0.42 -10.31 -4.90
N ALA A 120 1.03 -10.35 -6.06
CA ALA A 120 2.17 -11.21 -6.33
C ALA A 120 3.19 -10.53 -7.25
N VAL A 121 4.44 -11.01 -7.23
CA VAL A 121 5.44 -10.63 -8.21
C VAL A 121 5.47 -11.71 -9.29
N ALA A 122 5.14 -11.34 -10.52
CA ALA A 122 5.18 -12.22 -11.67
C ALA A 122 6.50 -12.04 -12.42
N TYR A 123 7.21 -13.13 -12.67
CA TYR A 123 8.46 -13.15 -13.42
C TYR A 123 8.20 -13.66 -14.84
N LEU A 124 8.58 -12.88 -15.83
CA LEU A 124 8.68 -13.35 -17.21
C LEU A 124 10.01 -14.09 -17.42
N ARG A 125 11.10 -13.54 -16.87
CA ARG A 125 12.41 -14.18 -16.79
C ARG A 125 12.94 -14.05 -15.36
N ALA A 126 13.31 -15.17 -14.78
CA ALA A 126 13.96 -15.21 -13.49
C ALA A 126 15.42 -14.68 -13.59
N PHE A 127 16.05 -14.46 -12.46
CA PHE A 127 17.47 -14.07 -12.42
C PHE A 127 18.34 -15.25 -12.90
N GLU A 128 18.78 -15.21 -14.15
CA GLU A 128 19.68 -16.21 -14.71
C GLU A 128 20.94 -15.54 -15.25
N PRO A 129 22.14 -16.03 -14.89
CA PRO A 129 23.37 -15.54 -15.47
C PRO A 129 23.51 -16.09 -16.92
N GLN A 130 23.65 -15.19 -17.86
CA GLN A 130 23.92 -15.52 -19.24
C GLN A 130 25.40 -15.24 -19.58
N GLU A 131 26.11 -16.23 -20.10
CA GLU A 131 27.47 -16.02 -20.59
C GLU A 131 27.43 -15.29 -21.92
N MET A 132 28.13 -14.18 -22.01
CA MET A 132 28.37 -13.47 -23.26
C MET A 132 29.57 -14.06 -23.98
N GLY A 133 29.61 -13.90 -25.29
CA GLY A 133 30.76 -14.34 -26.09
C GLY A 133 32.08 -13.74 -25.56
N ARG A 134 33.14 -14.54 -25.54
CA ARG A 134 34.46 -14.09 -25.12
C ARG A 134 34.99 -13.00 -26.06
N VAL A 135 35.35 -11.87 -25.48
CA VAL A 135 36.08 -10.81 -26.17
C VAL A 135 37.47 -10.74 -25.51
N GLY A 136 38.44 -11.32 -26.17
CA GLY A 136 39.79 -11.45 -25.60
C GLY A 136 39.89 -12.50 -24.49
N ASP A 137 40.64 -12.22 -23.42
CA ASP A 137 40.87 -13.12 -22.29
C ASP A 137 39.87 -12.94 -21.13
N ALA A 138 38.88 -12.06 -21.32
CA ALA A 138 37.84 -11.77 -20.33
C ALA A 138 36.57 -12.62 -20.57
N VAL A 139 35.97 -13.13 -19.48
CA VAL A 139 34.66 -13.78 -19.48
C VAL A 139 33.66 -12.80 -18.92
N THR A 140 32.73 -12.33 -19.76
CA THR A 140 31.65 -11.42 -19.38
C THR A 140 30.38 -12.21 -19.13
N ARG A 141 29.67 -11.90 -18.07
CA ARG A 141 28.35 -12.48 -17.74
C ARG A 141 27.36 -11.38 -17.48
N ASP A 142 26.19 -11.50 -18.06
CA ASP A 142 25.05 -10.63 -17.79
C ASP A 142 24.03 -11.36 -16.94
N ILE A 143 23.37 -10.60 -16.04
CA ILE A 143 22.21 -11.09 -15.28
C ILE A 143 21.03 -10.25 -15.71
N ILE A 144 20.06 -10.90 -16.37
CA ILE A 144 18.84 -10.26 -16.84
C ILE A 144 17.66 -10.85 -16.06
N SER A 145 16.78 -9.98 -15.61
CA SER A 145 15.52 -10.37 -14.99
C SER A 145 14.40 -9.46 -15.48
N GLU A 146 13.26 -10.04 -15.79
CA GLU A 146 12.05 -9.32 -16.19
C GLU A 146 10.93 -9.73 -15.23
N PHE A 147 10.43 -8.77 -14.48
CA PHE A 147 9.35 -9.00 -13.52
C PHE A 147 8.40 -7.82 -13.47
N THR A 148 7.18 -8.08 -13.02
CA THR A 148 6.16 -7.06 -12.79
C THR A 148 5.37 -7.37 -11.55
N LEU A 149 4.66 -6.36 -11.04
CA LEU A 149 3.70 -6.54 -9.97
C LEU A 149 2.38 -7.05 -10.58
N GLU A 150 1.95 -8.22 -10.14
CA GLU A 150 0.62 -8.76 -10.44
C GLU A 150 -0.33 -8.36 -9.32
N MET A 151 -1.39 -7.65 -9.65
CA MET A 151 -2.46 -7.31 -8.75
C MET A 151 -3.76 -7.95 -9.26
N ARG A 152 -4.26 -8.90 -8.51
CA ARG A 152 -5.53 -9.58 -8.79
C ARG A 152 -6.64 -8.85 -8.07
N ALA A 153 -7.82 -8.78 -8.69
CA ALA A 153 -8.98 -8.12 -8.11
C ALA A 153 -8.66 -6.71 -7.55
N PRO A 154 -8.48 -5.70 -8.41
CA PRO A 154 -8.11 -4.35 -7.97
C PRO A 154 -9.12 -3.74 -6.98
N ASP A 155 -10.37 -4.18 -7.05
CA ASP A 155 -11.46 -3.73 -6.18
C ASP A 155 -11.36 -4.25 -4.74
N ALA A 156 -10.59 -5.33 -4.53
CA ALA A 156 -10.33 -5.88 -3.19
C ALA A 156 -9.32 -5.05 -2.36
N HIS A 157 -8.81 -3.98 -2.92
CA HIS A 157 -7.87 -3.07 -2.29
C HIS A 157 -8.49 -1.69 -2.21
N ALA A 158 -8.03 -0.86 -1.27
CA ALA A 158 -8.47 0.52 -1.18
C ALA A 158 -7.29 1.49 -1.09
N LEU A 159 -7.52 2.71 -1.55
CA LEU A 159 -6.57 3.81 -1.52
C LEU A 159 -7.20 5.02 -0.86
N ILE A 160 -6.57 5.56 0.16
CA ILE A 160 -6.89 6.88 0.71
C ILE A 160 -5.80 7.83 0.24
N ALA A 161 -6.16 8.77 -0.62
CA ALA A 161 -5.24 9.75 -1.17
C ALA A 161 -5.51 11.17 -0.63
N ASP A 162 -4.59 12.07 -0.95
CA ASP A 162 -4.66 13.49 -0.64
C ASP A 162 -4.75 13.78 0.86
N THR A 163 -4.04 13.01 1.68
CA THR A 163 -3.96 13.25 3.11
C THR A 163 -2.89 14.30 3.44
N ASN A 164 -3.12 15.04 4.52
CA ASN A 164 -2.13 15.93 5.13
C ASN A 164 -1.11 15.08 5.91
N GLY A 165 -0.17 14.49 5.20
CA GLY A 165 0.88 13.71 5.80
C GLY A 165 2.12 14.52 6.17
#